data_36822386a6e7651b22826cd7402dc3a5
#
_entry.id   36822386a6e7651b22826cd7402dc3a5
#
_cell.length_a   1.000
_cell.length_b   1.000
_cell.length_c   1.000
_cell.angle_alpha   90.00
_cell.angle_beta   90.00
_cell.angle_gamma   90.00
#
_symmetry.space_group_name_H-M   'P 1'
#
loop_
_entity.id
_entity.type
_entity.pdbx_description
1 polymer ?
#
loop_
_entity_poly.entity_id
_entity_poly.type
_entity_poly.pdbx_seq_one_letter_code
_entity_poly.pdbx_strand_id
1 'polypeptide(L)'
;MIEDSVSEPGRRDGGDAGKRLAWLQRQVLPVLEEGDAVWVSGLDGAPFAGGAHKVVEASVAGELPGNERFRLACLGGAVGGVADDWQAMRLLLRAVESLEDRGWLLLEEALSVCAAGACRSPQAQARLALSLGLRQVAELRLGAPDDGGRQRVLQLFRQDLAVARMQRYSGLRVACYGNMPFHYRSLRPLAECFEDSLLSLDIDEVMAWKPDVIAVADGWSVEFWRDYCDAHNVLLVGMRHGSVTRYGFAEGTYRYADYLCGSAWDIDDTLASSVMPRNGFLLTGNAWCDEVFRLPARTPAENAPTILFAPTYNPEISAAVHLGERVVALIRKVYPASRIIIKPHPAIVQHEHAFVSDKDLFRDLMKLWREQSRTDPLVTLVDDPEASIAASFAEADILLADRSSLIFEFMTLDRPILLFSREQRIARWAYNPEAPGNAWRDIGLEFADDEQLLDLLANAFTRHAESRDTQENRTQQLYGRFRDGRSVQRVAAAIAEAPRLQIVLDARAAADGGQRL
;
A
#
# COMPACT_ATOMS: atom_id res chain seq x y z
N MET A 1 13.53 -30.84 -70.95
CA MET A 1 12.79 -29.92 -70.10
C MET A 1 13.40 -29.99 -68.71
N ILE A 2 14.33 -29.12 -68.44
CA ILE A 2 14.94 -28.95 -67.15
C ILE A 2 14.66 -27.47 -66.82
N GLU A 3 13.77 -27.29 -65.82
CA GLU A 3 13.46 -25.94 -65.32
C GLU A 3 14.62 -25.49 -64.44
N ASP A 4 15.28 -24.46 -64.88
CA ASP A 4 16.27 -23.71 -64.12
C ASP A 4 15.57 -22.96 -62.97
N SER A 5 15.75 -23.43 -61.73
CA SER A 5 15.44 -22.70 -60.53
C SER A 5 16.52 -21.66 -60.31
N VAL A 6 16.24 -20.43 -60.71
CA VAL A 6 17.02 -19.26 -60.31
C VAL A 6 16.80 -19.04 -58.82
N SER A 7 17.80 -19.41 -58.04
CA SER A 7 17.89 -19.03 -56.64
C SER A 7 18.19 -17.54 -56.54
N GLU A 8 17.21 -16.75 -56.07
CA GLU A 8 17.45 -15.38 -55.64
C GLU A 8 18.53 -15.35 -54.55
N PRO A 9 19.58 -14.52 -54.70
CA PRO A 9 20.61 -14.40 -53.68
C PRO A 9 20.09 -13.56 -52.51
N GLY A 10 19.93 -14.21 -51.34
CA GLY A 10 20.19 -13.53 -50.09
C GLY A 10 19.10 -12.67 -49.50
N ARG A 11 17.93 -13.21 -49.20
CA ARG A 11 17.29 -12.82 -47.93
C ARG A 11 18.06 -13.51 -46.80
N ARG A 12 19.08 -12.81 -46.29
CA ARG A 12 19.63 -13.14 -44.96
C ARG A 12 18.45 -13.13 -44.00
N ASP A 13 18.05 -14.29 -43.50
CA ASP A 13 17.16 -14.40 -42.36
C ASP A 13 17.66 -13.41 -41.34
N GLY A 14 16.87 -12.36 -41.08
CA GLY A 14 17.22 -11.37 -40.08
C GLY A 14 17.34 -12.13 -38.76
N GLY A 15 18.56 -12.27 -38.26
CA GLY A 15 18.81 -12.99 -37.00
C GLY A 15 17.95 -12.43 -35.88
N ASP A 16 17.98 -13.02 -34.72
CA ASP A 16 17.17 -12.63 -33.57
C ASP A 16 17.15 -11.11 -33.31
N ALA A 17 18.25 -10.42 -33.62
CA ALA A 17 18.32 -8.95 -33.54
C ALA A 17 17.34 -8.25 -34.54
N GLY A 18 17.21 -8.76 -35.77
CA GLY A 18 16.24 -8.23 -36.74
C GLY A 18 14.80 -8.51 -36.34
N LYS A 19 14.51 -9.71 -35.83
CA LYS A 19 13.18 -10.06 -35.32
C LYS A 19 12.80 -9.20 -34.11
N ARG A 20 13.74 -9.02 -33.16
CA ARG A 20 13.60 -8.13 -31.99
C ARG A 20 13.28 -6.70 -32.43
N LEU A 21 14.06 -6.13 -33.31
CA LEU A 21 13.86 -4.76 -33.76
C LEU A 21 12.51 -4.58 -34.47
N ALA A 22 12.14 -5.48 -35.38
CA ALA A 22 10.85 -5.45 -36.08
C ALA A 22 9.66 -5.58 -35.12
N TRP A 23 9.81 -6.36 -34.04
CA TRP A 23 8.78 -6.50 -33.01
C TRP A 23 8.66 -5.21 -32.17
N LEU A 24 9.80 -4.63 -31.73
CA LEU A 24 9.82 -3.35 -31.01
C LEU A 24 9.18 -2.23 -31.84
N GLN A 25 9.49 -2.14 -33.14
CA GLN A 25 8.89 -1.16 -34.03
C GLN A 25 7.37 -1.31 -34.16
N ARG A 26 6.84 -2.53 -34.10
CA ARG A 26 5.40 -2.78 -34.24
C ARG A 26 4.61 -2.70 -32.94
N GLN A 27 5.20 -3.12 -31.82
CA GLN A 27 4.49 -3.28 -30.57
C GLN A 27 4.81 -2.18 -29.54
N VAL A 28 6.03 -1.65 -29.56
CA VAL A 28 6.52 -0.77 -28.50
C VAL A 28 6.59 0.69 -28.98
N LEU A 29 7.23 0.97 -30.11
CA LEU A 29 7.36 2.37 -30.55
C LEU A 29 6.03 3.10 -30.79
N PRO A 30 4.96 2.46 -31.29
CA PRO A 30 3.68 3.15 -31.48
C PRO A 30 2.97 3.60 -30.19
N VAL A 31 3.42 3.13 -29.01
CA VAL A 31 2.84 3.55 -27.73
C VAL A 31 3.54 4.76 -27.11
N LEU A 32 4.63 5.22 -27.74
CA LEU A 32 5.40 6.39 -27.33
C LEU A 32 5.03 7.61 -28.18
N GLU A 33 4.94 8.76 -27.50
CA GLU A 33 4.72 10.06 -28.09
C GLU A 33 5.99 10.93 -28.01
N GLU A 34 6.05 12.00 -28.75
CA GLU A 34 7.16 12.95 -28.68
C GLU A 34 7.24 13.57 -27.27
N GLY A 35 8.42 13.51 -26.66
CA GLY A 35 8.65 14.01 -25.30
C GLY A 35 8.46 12.97 -24.18
N ASP A 36 7.94 11.78 -24.49
CA ASP A 36 7.80 10.72 -23.48
C ASP A 36 9.15 10.34 -22.87
N ALA A 37 9.16 10.11 -21.55
CA ALA A 37 10.33 9.60 -20.85
C ALA A 37 10.36 8.07 -20.90
N VAL A 38 11.52 7.51 -21.23
CA VAL A 38 11.78 6.07 -21.33
C VAL A 38 12.92 5.71 -20.38
N TRP A 39 12.64 4.81 -19.46
CA TRP A 39 13.67 4.23 -18.59
C TRP A 39 14.18 2.91 -19.15
N VAL A 40 15.50 2.76 -19.21
CA VAL A 40 16.17 1.54 -19.73
C VAL A 40 17.15 1.01 -18.69
N SER A 41 17.07 -0.27 -18.38
CA SER A 41 18.01 -0.96 -17.50
C SER A 41 18.36 -2.34 -18.06
N GLY A 42 19.64 -2.62 -18.20
CA GLY A 42 20.12 -3.91 -18.68
C GLY A 42 19.82 -4.23 -20.15
N LEU A 43 19.33 -3.24 -20.92
CA LEU A 43 19.02 -3.34 -22.34
C LEU A 43 19.82 -2.28 -23.14
N ASP A 44 20.03 -2.56 -24.42
CA ASP A 44 20.52 -1.55 -25.36
C ASP A 44 19.41 -0.51 -25.62
N GLY A 45 19.64 0.72 -25.19
CA GLY A 45 18.73 1.85 -25.37
C GLY A 45 18.69 2.41 -26.81
N ALA A 46 19.57 1.96 -27.69
CA ALA A 46 19.67 2.48 -29.08
C ALA A 46 18.35 2.44 -29.86
N PRO A 47 17.45 1.44 -29.71
CA PRO A 47 16.17 1.45 -30.42
C PRO A 47 15.26 2.64 -30.05
N PHE A 48 15.45 3.25 -28.87
CA PHE A 48 14.64 4.36 -28.36
C PHE A 48 15.31 5.72 -28.54
N ALA A 49 16.62 5.76 -28.81
CA ALA A 49 17.41 7.00 -28.95
C ALA A 49 17.17 7.76 -30.27
N GLY A 50 16.53 7.15 -31.25
CA GLY A 50 16.27 7.76 -32.57
C GLY A 50 15.01 8.62 -32.65
N GLY A 51 14.22 8.68 -31.59
CA GLY A 51 13.00 9.49 -31.46
C GLY A 51 13.22 10.73 -30.60
N ALA A 52 12.19 11.60 -30.53
CA ALA A 52 12.20 12.75 -29.62
C ALA A 52 11.89 12.36 -28.13
N HIS A 53 12.31 11.16 -27.70
CA HIS A 53 12.06 10.62 -26.38
C HIS A 53 13.25 10.89 -25.46
N LYS A 54 12.97 11.15 -24.18
CA LYS A 54 13.99 11.24 -23.14
C LYS A 54 14.34 9.84 -22.65
N VAL A 55 15.53 9.34 -23.01
CA VAL A 55 16.02 8.04 -22.53
C VAL A 55 16.82 8.22 -21.26
N VAL A 56 16.45 7.50 -20.20
CA VAL A 56 17.17 7.45 -18.93
C VAL A 56 17.68 6.04 -18.71
N GLU A 57 19.01 5.90 -18.68
CA GLU A 57 19.67 4.63 -18.40
C GLU A 57 20.05 4.58 -16.91
N ALA A 58 19.44 3.68 -16.15
CA ALA A 58 19.72 3.49 -14.74
C ALA A 58 19.53 2.03 -14.34
N SER A 59 20.31 1.58 -13.35
CA SER A 59 20.15 0.24 -12.78
C SER A 59 18.83 0.12 -12.02
N VAL A 60 18.12 -1.00 -12.17
CA VAL A 60 16.91 -1.29 -11.36
C VAL A 60 17.21 -1.35 -9.86
N ALA A 61 18.44 -1.72 -9.49
CA ALA A 61 18.88 -1.77 -8.10
C ALA A 61 19.33 -0.39 -7.55
N GLY A 62 19.56 0.60 -8.45
CA GLY A 62 19.97 1.95 -8.09
C GLY A 62 18.80 2.87 -7.72
N GLU A 63 19.13 4.07 -7.29
CA GLU A 63 18.14 5.13 -7.13
C GLU A 63 17.66 5.59 -8.50
N LEU A 64 16.35 5.62 -8.70
CA LEU A 64 15.76 6.26 -9.86
C LEU A 64 15.89 7.80 -9.73
N PRO A 65 16.11 8.52 -10.82
CA PRO A 65 16.24 9.97 -10.76
C PRO A 65 14.92 10.63 -10.33
N GLY A 66 14.84 11.02 -9.05
CA GLY A 66 13.79 11.89 -8.49
C GLY A 66 12.36 11.36 -8.63
N ASN A 67 11.42 12.30 -8.73
CA ASN A 67 9.97 12.03 -8.91
C ASN A 67 9.58 11.85 -10.40
N GLU A 68 10.52 11.54 -11.26
CA GLU A 68 10.25 11.40 -12.68
C GLU A 68 9.42 10.14 -12.96
N ARG A 69 8.39 10.28 -13.79
CA ARG A 69 7.54 9.18 -14.26
C ARG A 69 7.89 8.86 -15.70
N PHE A 70 7.81 7.59 -16.05
CA PHE A 70 8.18 7.07 -17.35
C PHE A 70 6.97 6.51 -18.08
N ARG A 71 6.85 6.85 -19.37
CA ARG A 71 5.86 6.25 -20.25
C ARG A 71 6.16 4.78 -20.53
N LEU A 72 7.43 4.44 -20.59
CA LEU A 72 7.91 3.08 -20.82
C LEU A 72 9.11 2.79 -19.92
N ALA A 73 9.05 1.68 -19.19
CA ALA A 73 10.21 1.08 -18.52
C ALA A 73 10.65 -0.18 -19.28
N CYS A 74 11.94 -0.29 -19.57
CA CYS A 74 12.54 -1.43 -20.27
C CYS A 74 13.56 -2.11 -19.36
N LEU A 75 13.33 -3.36 -18.99
CA LEU A 75 14.21 -4.12 -18.11
C LEU A 75 14.73 -5.36 -18.84
N GLY A 76 16.06 -5.55 -18.82
CA GLY A 76 16.71 -6.70 -19.43
C GLY A 76 17.50 -7.51 -18.40
N GLY A 77 17.24 -8.81 -18.33
CA GLY A 77 17.95 -9.75 -17.45
C GLY A 77 17.76 -9.52 -15.94
N ALA A 78 16.90 -8.59 -15.55
CA ALA A 78 16.80 -8.15 -14.17
C ALA A 78 15.88 -9.05 -13.33
N VAL A 79 14.75 -9.45 -13.90
CA VAL A 79 13.68 -10.18 -13.19
C VAL A 79 13.86 -11.68 -13.33
N GLY A 80 14.13 -12.17 -14.53
CA GLY A 80 14.31 -13.59 -14.82
C GLY A 80 15.57 -14.22 -14.23
N GLY A 81 16.59 -13.37 -13.95
CA GLY A 81 17.85 -13.81 -13.37
C GLY A 81 17.85 -13.98 -11.84
N VAL A 82 16.78 -13.54 -11.13
CA VAL A 82 16.69 -13.70 -9.68
C VAL A 82 16.05 -15.03 -9.31
N ALA A 83 16.65 -15.71 -8.32
CA ALA A 83 16.28 -17.06 -7.95
C ALA A 83 14.92 -17.15 -7.22
N ASP A 84 14.54 -16.09 -6.50
CA ASP A 84 13.31 -16.08 -5.71
C ASP A 84 12.28 -15.08 -6.20
N ASP A 85 11.01 -15.38 -5.95
CA ASP A 85 9.88 -14.58 -6.38
C ASP A 85 9.76 -13.24 -5.64
N TRP A 86 10.34 -13.13 -4.44
CA TRP A 86 10.34 -11.91 -3.64
C TRP A 86 11.20 -10.83 -4.27
N GLN A 87 12.43 -11.19 -4.67
CA GLN A 87 13.32 -10.26 -5.37
C GLN A 87 12.73 -9.85 -6.70
N ALA A 88 12.15 -10.80 -7.45
CA ALA A 88 11.48 -10.51 -8.71
C ALA A 88 10.31 -9.55 -8.52
N MET A 89 9.49 -9.77 -7.49
CA MET A 89 8.35 -8.90 -7.15
C MET A 89 8.82 -7.49 -6.79
N ARG A 90 9.90 -7.35 -6.01
CA ARG A 90 10.46 -6.04 -5.67
C ARG A 90 10.97 -5.27 -6.89
N LEU A 91 11.63 -5.96 -7.82
CA LEU A 91 12.09 -5.32 -9.06
C LEU A 91 10.91 -4.86 -9.94
N LEU A 92 9.89 -5.72 -10.09
CA LEU A 92 8.67 -5.36 -10.80
C LEU A 92 7.93 -4.20 -10.13
N LEU A 93 7.85 -4.20 -8.80
CA LEU A 93 7.21 -3.14 -8.04
C LEU A 93 7.89 -1.79 -8.28
N ARG A 94 9.22 -1.73 -8.27
CA ARG A 94 9.99 -0.52 -8.60
C ARG A 94 9.70 -0.03 -10.01
N ALA A 95 9.67 -0.96 -10.98
CA ALA A 95 9.33 -0.61 -12.34
C ALA A 95 7.92 -0.02 -12.45
N VAL A 96 6.94 -0.65 -11.81
CA VAL A 96 5.54 -0.17 -11.78
C VAL A 96 5.43 1.20 -11.13
N GLU A 97 6.11 1.43 -10.02
CA GLU A 97 6.14 2.71 -9.32
C GLU A 97 6.74 3.84 -10.16
N SER A 98 7.67 3.51 -11.05
CA SER A 98 8.28 4.48 -11.94
C SER A 98 7.42 4.84 -13.16
N LEU A 99 6.39 4.05 -13.47
CA LEU A 99 5.53 4.28 -14.63
C LEU A 99 4.51 5.39 -14.39
N GLU A 100 4.16 6.09 -15.45
CA GLU A 100 2.96 6.92 -15.52
C GLU A 100 1.69 6.07 -15.40
N ASP A 101 0.55 6.71 -15.13
CA ASP A 101 -0.75 6.05 -15.26
C ASP A 101 -0.91 5.56 -16.71
N ARG A 102 -1.22 4.27 -16.87
CA ARG A 102 -1.25 3.57 -18.16
C ARG A 102 0.11 3.49 -18.89
N GLY A 103 1.21 3.61 -18.15
CA GLY A 103 2.56 3.37 -18.68
C GLY A 103 2.78 1.91 -19.09
N TRP A 104 3.91 1.65 -19.72
CA TRP A 104 4.25 0.35 -20.29
C TRP A 104 5.50 -0.22 -19.65
N LEU A 105 5.54 -1.54 -19.47
CA LEU A 105 6.71 -2.27 -19.02
C LEU A 105 7.10 -3.27 -20.11
N LEU A 106 8.33 -3.16 -20.60
CA LEU A 106 8.97 -4.15 -21.46
C LEU A 106 9.98 -4.95 -20.64
N LEU A 107 9.79 -6.25 -20.56
CA LEU A 107 10.75 -7.19 -20.00
C LEU A 107 11.41 -7.97 -21.14
N GLU A 108 12.74 -8.04 -21.13
CA GLU A 108 13.52 -8.88 -22.03
C GLU A 108 14.40 -9.81 -21.18
N GLU A 109 14.01 -11.08 -21.07
CA GLU A 109 14.54 -12.01 -20.09
C GLU A 109 14.90 -13.36 -20.73
N ALA A 110 15.92 -14.02 -20.16
CA ALA A 110 16.19 -15.41 -20.46
C ALA A 110 15.37 -16.31 -19.51
N LEU A 111 14.22 -16.77 -19.97
CA LEU A 111 13.26 -17.53 -19.16
C LEU A 111 13.29 -19.02 -19.50
N SER A 112 13.01 -19.86 -18.50
CA SER A 112 12.84 -21.29 -18.72
C SER A 112 11.53 -21.56 -19.46
N VAL A 113 11.64 -22.19 -20.62
CA VAL A 113 10.48 -22.65 -21.40
C VAL A 113 10.18 -24.14 -21.19
N CYS A 114 11.04 -24.83 -20.41
CA CYS A 114 10.88 -26.22 -20.02
C CYS A 114 10.58 -26.31 -18.51
N ALA A 115 9.71 -27.23 -18.13
CA ALA A 115 9.21 -27.40 -16.75
C ALA A 115 10.26 -27.74 -15.67
N ALA A 116 11.53 -27.91 -16.01
CA ALA A 116 12.57 -28.44 -15.12
C ALA A 116 13.76 -27.48 -14.88
N GLY A 117 13.64 -26.20 -15.14
CA GLY A 117 14.77 -25.25 -15.02
C GLY A 117 14.75 -24.44 -13.72
N ALA A 118 15.94 -23.99 -13.29
CA ALA A 118 16.11 -23.08 -12.16
C ALA A 118 15.65 -21.63 -12.45
N CYS A 119 15.28 -21.32 -13.69
CA CYS A 119 14.81 -20.01 -14.12
C CYS A 119 13.28 -19.94 -14.15
N ARG A 120 12.74 -18.75 -13.92
CA ARG A 120 11.30 -18.51 -13.96
C ARG A 120 10.74 -18.71 -15.36
N SER A 121 9.54 -19.29 -15.47
CA SER A 121 8.83 -19.39 -16.74
C SER A 121 8.21 -18.05 -17.16
N PRO A 122 7.96 -17.81 -18.48
CA PRO A 122 7.23 -16.64 -18.95
C PRO A 122 5.88 -16.45 -18.26
N GLN A 123 5.20 -17.54 -17.95
CA GLN A 123 3.90 -17.54 -17.29
C GLN A 123 4.01 -17.14 -15.82
N ALA A 124 5.01 -17.65 -15.08
CA ALA A 124 5.26 -17.27 -13.70
C ALA A 124 5.60 -15.77 -13.61
N GLN A 125 6.41 -15.26 -14.54
CA GLN A 125 6.71 -13.82 -14.61
C GLN A 125 5.46 -12.99 -14.91
N ALA A 126 4.61 -13.43 -15.82
CA ALA A 126 3.36 -12.76 -16.13
C ALA A 126 2.39 -12.73 -14.93
N ARG A 127 2.39 -13.78 -14.09
CA ARG A 127 1.58 -13.80 -12.84
C ARG A 127 2.06 -12.73 -11.86
N LEU A 128 3.37 -12.65 -11.62
CA LEU A 128 3.92 -11.63 -10.73
C LEU A 128 3.61 -10.22 -11.24
N ALA A 129 3.74 -9.99 -12.54
CA ALA A 129 3.41 -8.72 -13.16
C ALA A 129 1.90 -8.39 -13.03
N LEU A 130 1.05 -9.38 -13.24
CA LEU A 130 -0.41 -9.23 -13.16
C LEU A 130 -0.88 -8.84 -11.76
N SER A 131 -0.27 -9.38 -10.70
CA SER A 131 -0.57 -9.03 -9.31
C SER A 131 -0.25 -7.58 -8.96
N LEU A 132 0.60 -6.92 -9.74
CA LEU A 132 0.91 -5.49 -9.64
C LEU A 132 0.12 -4.62 -10.64
N GLY A 133 -0.96 -5.13 -11.21
CA GLY A 133 -1.80 -4.40 -12.15
C GLY A 133 -1.23 -4.28 -13.56
N LEU A 134 -0.23 -5.09 -13.91
CA LEU A 134 0.37 -5.14 -15.25
C LEU A 134 -0.30 -6.24 -16.08
N ARG A 135 -0.91 -5.87 -17.19
CA ARG A 135 -1.52 -6.82 -18.14
C ARG A 135 -0.60 -7.07 -19.30
N GLN A 136 -0.28 -8.34 -19.55
CA GLN A 136 0.50 -8.73 -20.71
C GLN A 136 -0.28 -8.47 -22.02
N VAL A 137 0.33 -7.70 -22.91
CA VAL A 137 -0.25 -7.31 -24.20
C VAL A 137 0.37 -8.09 -25.35
N ALA A 138 1.69 -8.33 -25.28
CA ALA A 138 2.42 -9.01 -26.34
C ALA A 138 3.59 -9.83 -25.79
N GLU A 139 3.98 -10.87 -26.52
CA GLU A 139 5.15 -11.71 -26.24
C GLU A 139 5.88 -12.05 -27.53
N LEU A 140 7.21 -12.09 -27.47
CA LEU A 140 8.07 -12.57 -28.55
C LEU A 140 9.12 -13.50 -27.98
N ARG A 141 9.26 -14.68 -28.55
CA ARG A 141 10.33 -15.64 -28.24
C ARG A 141 11.39 -15.60 -29.32
N LEU A 142 12.65 -15.50 -28.93
CA LEU A 142 13.80 -15.39 -29.81
C LEU A 142 14.66 -16.65 -29.72
N GLY A 143 15.04 -17.18 -30.88
CA GLY A 143 15.87 -18.37 -30.97
C GLY A 143 15.19 -19.66 -30.50
N ALA A 144 15.97 -20.73 -30.49
CA ALA A 144 15.60 -21.99 -29.82
C ALA A 144 16.02 -21.92 -28.33
N PRO A 145 15.38 -22.71 -27.44
CA PRO A 145 15.88 -22.88 -26.07
C PRO A 145 17.31 -23.39 -26.05
N ASP A 146 18.12 -22.91 -25.10
CA ASP A 146 19.46 -23.42 -24.85
C ASP A 146 19.43 -24.83 -24.21
N ASP A 147 20.59 -25.45 -23.98
CA ASP A 147 20.72 -26.79 -23.37
C ASP A 147 20.12 -26.87 -21.96
N GLY A 148 19.91 -25.75 -21.29
CA GLY A 148 19.23 -25.62 -20.01
C GLY A 148 17.73 -25.32 -20.13
N GLY A 149 17.18 -25.34 -21.34
CA GLY A 149 15.76 -25.03 -21.61
C GLY A 149 15.41 -23.55 -21.46
N ARG A 150 16.40 -22.64 -21.48
CA ARG A 150 16.18 -21.19 -21.39
C ARG A 150 16.07 -20.60 -22.80
N GLN A 151 15.08 -19.74 -22.96
CA GLN A 151 14.86 -19.02 -24.19
C GLN A 151 14.75 -17.51 -23.89
N ARG A 152 15.27 -16.69 -24.79
CA ARG A 152 15.13 -15.24 -24.71
C ARG A 152 13.69 -14.85 -25.07
N VAL A 153 13.00 -14.17 -24.14
CA VAL A 153 11.60 -13.80 -24.27
C VAL A 153 11.45 -12.30 -24.02
N LEU A 154 10.72 -11.62 -24.89
CA LEU A 154 10.27 -10.24 -24.69
C LEU A 154 8.80 -10.29 -24.29
N GLN A 155 8.45 -9.64 -23.19
CA GLN A 155 7.06 -9.49 -22.76
C GLN A 155 6.74 -8.01 -22.58
N LEU A 156 5.69 -7.56 -23.25
CA LEU A 156 5.18 -6.19 -23.14
C LEU A 156 3.94 -6.21 -22.25
N PHE A 157 3.97 -5.40 -21.21
CA PHE A 157 2.87 -5.21 -20.27
C PHE A 157 2.40 -3.77 -20.33
N ARG A 158 1.09 -3.58 -20.10
CA ARG A 158 0.48 -2.28 -19.89
C ARG A 158 0.03 -2.17 -18.45
N GLN A 159 0.35 -1.06 -17.81
CA GLN A 159 -0.20 -0.73 -16.52
C GLN A 159 -1.64 -0.26 -16.66
N ASP A 160 -2.56 -0.91 -15.97
CA ASP A 160 -3.97 -0.57 -15.95
C ASP A 160 -4.42 -0.28 -14.52
N LEU A 161 -3.78 0.71 -13.91
CA LEU A 161 -4.18 1.29 -12.62
C LEU A 161 -5.21 2.41 -12.82
N ALA A 162 -5.80 2.50 -14.02
CA ALA A 162 -6.81 3.48 -14.30
C ALA A 162 -7.89 3.39 -13.23
N VAL A 163 -8.05 4.51 -12.53
CA VAL A 163 -9.05 4.66 -11.49
C VAL A 163 -10.38 4.28 -12.07
N ALA A 164 -10.92 3.19 -11.57
CA ALA A 164 -12.30 2.89 -11.78
C ALA A 164 -13.12 4.14 -11.42
N ARG A 165 -14.03 4.54 -12.28
CA ARG A 165 -15.04 5.52 -11.93
C ARG A 165 -15.75 5.00 -10.69
N MET A 166 -16.30 5.88 -9.88
CA MET A 166 -17.26 5.50 -8.83
C MET A 166 -18.37 4.68 -9.48
N GLN A 167 -18.27 3.36 -9.32
CA GLN A 167 -19.27 2.42 -9.85
C GLN A 167 -19.53 1.36 -8.80
N ARG A 168 -20.73 0.80 -8.81
CA ARG A 168 -21.05 -0.40 -8.05
C ARG A 168 -20.85 -1.63 -8.94
N TYR A 169 -20.23 -2.63 -8.35
CA TYR A 169 -19.99 -3.91 -9.02
C TYR A 169 -21.10 -4.89 -8.68
N SER A 170 -21.57 -5.65 -9.68
CA SER A 170 -22.59 -6.69 -9.54
C SER A 170 -22.01 -8.08 -9.82
N GLY A 171 -22.73 -9.11 -9.42
CA GLY A 171 -22.42 -10.50 -9.73
C GLY A 171 -21.38 -11.15 -8.81
N LEU A 172 -21.01 -10.48 -7.69
CA LEU A 172 -20.20 -11.02 -6.60
C LEU A 172 -20.87 -10.71 -5.27
N ARG A 173 -20.89 -11.68 -4.38
CA ARG A 173 -21.31 -11.53 -2.98
C ARG A 173 -20.06 -11.26 -2.15
N VAL A 174 -19.87 -10.01 -1.72
CA VAL A 174 -18.66 -9.56 -1.02
C VAL A 174 -18.96 -9.31 0.46
N ALA A 175 -18.43 -10.17 1.33
CA ALA A 175 -18.46 -9.94 2.78
C ALA A 175 -17.25 -9.11 3.20
N CYS A 176 -17.50 -7.97 3.83
CA CYS A 176 -16.51 -7.14 4.49
C CYS A 176 -16.53 -7.44 5.99
N TYR A 177 -15.60 -8.26 6.44
CA TYR A 177 -15.55 -8.69 7.84
C TYR A 177 -14.52 -7.89 8.63
N GLY A 178 -14.97 -7.28 9.73
CA GLY A 178 -14.10 -6.66 10.73
C GLY A 178 -14.16 -7.42 12.04
N ASN A 179 -13.05 -7.63 12.72
CA ASN A 179 -13.05 -8.15 14.08
C ASN A 179 -13.15 -7.04 15.15
N MET A 180 -13.09 -5.78 14.71
CA MET A 180 -13.23 -4.60 15.57
C MET A 180 -14.01 -3.48 14.82
N PRO A 181 -14.82 -2.67 15.51
CA PRO A 181 -15.61 -1.61 14.88
C PRO A 181 -14.80 -0.61 14.06
N PHE A 182 -13.57 -0.29 14.47
CA PHE A 182 -12.72 0.67 13.73
C PHE A 182 -12.25 0.14 12.36
N HIS A 183 -12.37 -1.15 12.07
CA HIS A 183 -12.13 -1.71 10.74
C HIS A 183 -13.17 -1.23 9.72
N TYR A 184 -14.34 -0.82 10.19
CA TYR A 184 -15.41 -0.31 9.33
C TYR A 184 -15.00 0.93 8.54
N ARG A 185 -13.99 1.67 9.01
CA ARG A 185 -13.47 2.83 8.30
C ARG A 185 -13.02 2.50 6.85
N SER A 186 -12.36 1.36 6.64
CA SER A 186 -11.94 0.91 5.30
C SER A 186 -12.94 -0.07 4.67
N LEU A 187 -13.63 -0.86 5.48
CA LEU A 187 -14.52 -1.92 5.00
C LEU A 187 -15.89 -1.40 4.57
N ARG A 188 -16.47 -0.40 5.26
CA ARG A 188 -17.77 0.17 4.89
C ARG A 188 -17.76 0.82 3.51
N PRO A 189 -16.79 1.70 3.16
CA PRO A 189 -16.71 2.25 1.81
C PRO A 189 -16.47 1.18 0.74
N LEU A 190 -15.78 0.09 1.09
CA LEU A 190 -15.59 -1.03 0.18
C LEU A 190 -16.89 -1.79 -0.07
N ALA A 191 -17.66 -2.08 0.99
CA ALA A 191 -18.95 -2.75 0.87
C ALA A 191 -19.92 -1.93 -0.03
N GLU A 192 -19.90 -0.61 0.08
CA GLU A 192 -20.71 0.29 -0.75
C GLU A 192 -20.38 0.23 -2.25
N CYS A 193 -19.22 -0.30 -2.61
CA CYS A 193 -18.82 -0.51 -4.01
C CYS A 193 -19.46 -1.75 -4.64
N PHE A 194 -20.18 -2.58 -3.91
CA PHE A 194 -20.81 -3.79 -4.42
C PHE A 194 -22.33 -3.76 -4.24
N GLU A 195 -23.08 -4.32 -5.20
CA GLU A 195 -24.55 -4.41 -5.12
C GLU A 195 -24.99 -5.44 -4.09
N ASP A 196 -24.29 -6.57 -4.02
CA ASP A 196 -24.52 -7.63 -3.05
C ASP A 196 -23.35 -7.70 -2.08
N SER A 197 -23.49 -6.98 -0.96
CA SER A 197 -22.45 -6.85 0.05
C SER A 197 -22.99 -7.00 1.47
N LEU A 198 -22.16 -7.58 2.34
CA LEU A 198 -22.40 -7.69 3.78
C LEU A 198 -21.25 -7.01 4.52
N LEU A 199 -21.56 -6.13 5.47
CA LEU A 199 -20.59 -5.57 6.42
C LEU A 199 -20.93 -6.09 7.82
N SER A 200 -20.06 -6.91 8.40
CA SER A 200 -20.35 -7.56 9.69
C SER A 200 -19.11 -7.73 10.57
N LEU A 201 -19.35 -7.76 11.90
CA LEU A 201 -18.39 -8.24 12.90
C LEU A 201 -18.75 -9.67 13.36
N ASP A 202 -19.87 -10.21 12.91
CA ASP A 202 -20.37 -11.52 13.31
C ASP A 202 -19.95 -12.59 12.29
N ILE A 203 -19.20 -13.56 12.79
CA ILE A 203 -18.67 -14.69 12.02
C ILE A 203 -19.80 -15.58 11.48
N ASP A 204 -20.79 -15.87 12.33
CA ASP A 204 -21.89 -16.76 11.97
C ASP A 204 -22.78 -16.12 10.89
N GLU A 205 -22.98 -14.79 10.96
CA GLU A 205 -23.67 -14.04 9.92
C GLU A 205 -22.95 -14.13 8.58
N VAL A 206 -21.63 -13.92 8.56
CA VAL A 206 -20.82 -14.02 7.33
C VAL A 206 -20.87 -15.44 6.75
N MET A 207 -20.72 -16.47 7.59
CA MET A 207 -20.79 -17.86 7.12
C MET A 207 -22.18 -18.24 6.57
N ALA A 208 -23.25 -17.81 7.24
CA ALA A 208 -24.62 -18.06 6.81
C ALA A 208 -24.94 -17.33 5.50
N TRP A 209 -24.33 -16.18 5.27
CA TRP A 209 -24.53 -15.38 4.07
C TRP A 209 -23.86 -15.98 2.82
N LYS A 210 -22.87 -16.88 2.96
CA LYS A 210 -22.17 -17.61 1.89
C LYS A 210 -21.57 -16.66 0.83
N PRO A 211 -20.55 -15.89 1.15
CA PRO A 211 -19.90 -14.96 0.24
C PRO A 211 -19.10 -15.69 -0.86
N ASP A 212 -18.87 -14.99 -1.99
CA ASP A 212 -17.87 -15.38 -3.00
C ASP A 212 -16.49 -14.81 -2.64
N VAL A 213 -16.47 -13.69 -1.92
CA VAL A 213 -15.27 -12.98 -1.48
C VAL A 213 -15.42 -12.56 -0.03
N ILE A 214 -14.38 -12.76 0.78
CA ILE A 214 -14.26 -12.17 2.11
C ILE A 214 -13.11 -11.17 2.07
N ALA A 215 -13.41 -9.89 2.35
CA ALA A 215 -12.44 -8.82 2.53
C ALA A 215 -12.25 -8.53 4.02
N VAL A 216 -11.01 -8.50 4.49
CA VAL A 216 -10.65 -8.26 5.89
C VAL A 216 -9.61 -7.15 6.01
N ALA A 217 -9.61 -6.41 7.13
CA ALA A 217 -8.74 -5.25 7.33
C ALA A 217 -7.57 -5.52 8.31
N ASP A 218 -7.28 -6.77 8.62
CA ASP A 218 -6.18 -7.15 9.51
C ASP A 218 -5.69 -8.58 9.25
N GLY A 219 -4.42 -8.85 9.67
CA GLY A 219 -3.80 -10.16 9.44
C GLY A 219 -4.40 -11.31 10.26
N TRP A 220 -4.97 -11.04 11.44
CA TRP A 220 -5.54 -12.09 12.30
C TRP A 220 -6.82 -12.64 11.70
N SER A 221 -7.65 -11.76 11.14
CA SER A 221 -8.84 -12.19 10.40
C SER A 221 -8.48 -12.98 9.14
N VAL A 222 -7.36 -12.67 8.50
CA VAL A 222 -6.86 -13.47 7.35
C VAL A 222 -6.60 -14.92 7.77
N GLU A 223 -5.86 -15.13 8.85
CA GLU A 223 -5.57 -16.49 9.35
C GLU A 223 -6.85 -17.22 9.74
N PHE A 224 -7.73 -16.54 10.47
CA PHE A 224 -8.99 -17.10 10.94
C PHE A 224 -9.88 -17.60 9.78
N TRP A 225 -10.00 -16.83 8.70
CA TRP A 225 -10.91 -17.16 7.59
C TRP A 225 -10.34 -18.19 6.61
N ARG A 226 -9.06 -18.53 6.70
CA ARG A 226 -8.42 -19.35 5.68
C ARG A 226 -9.07 -20.72 5.45
N ASP A 227 -9.33 -21.46 6.51
CA ASP A 227 -9.91 -22.81 6.42
C ASP A 227 -11.33 -22.77 5.84
N TYR A 228 -12.14 -21.78 6.23
CA TYR A 228 -13.46 -21.59 5.66
C TYR A 228 -13.39 -21.29 4.16
N CYS A 229 -12.50 -20.39 3.76
CA CYS A 229 -12.34 -20.00 2.37
C CYS A 229 -11.89 -21.18 1.49
N ASP A 230 -10.97 -22.01 1.97
CA ASP A 230 -10.52 -23.21 1.26
C ASP A 230 -11.64 -24.26 1.13
N ALA A 231 -12.43 -24.46 2.19
CA ALA A 231 -13.52 -25.44 2.18
C ALA A 231 -14.67 -25.04 1.24
N HIS A 232 -14.90 -23.74 1.04
CA HIS A 232 -16.05 -23.21 0.29
C HIS A 232 -15.67 -22.51 -1.02
N ASN A 233 -14.38 -22.55 -1.42
CA ASN A 233 -13.84 -21.88 -2.61
C ASN A 233 -14.15 -20.38 -2.62
N VAL A 234 -13.96 -19.71 -1.48
CA VAL A 234 -14.15 -18.27 -1.28
C VAL A 234 -12.83 -17.56 -1.42
N LEU A 235 -12.79 -16.45 -2.15
CA LEU A 235 -11.60 -15.61 -2.29
C LEU A 235 -11.37 -14.80 -1.00
N LEU A 236 -10.16 -14.86 -0.42
CA LEU A 236 -9.79 -14.12 0.77
C LEU A 236 -8.87 -12.96 0.43
N VAL A 237 -9.35 -11.73 0.63
CA VAL A 237 -8.61 -10.49 0.32
C VAL A 237 -8.26 -9.78 1.60
N GLY A 238 -6.96 -9.62 1.84
CA GLY A 238 -6.43 -8.86 2.96
C GLY A 238 -6.24 -7.39 2.61
N MET A 239 -6.52 -6.53 3.57
CA MET A 239 -6.16 -5.11 3.59
C MET A 239 -5.49 -4.80 4.93
N ARG A 240 -4.88 -3.64 5.06
CA ARG A 240 -4.42 -3.12 6.36
C ARG A 240 -5.44 -2.11 6.89
N HIS A 241 -5.48 -1.90 8.21
CA HIS A 241 -6.31 -0.87 8.85
C HIS A 241 -5.51 0.32 9.38
N GLY A 242 -4.22 0.39 9.06
CA GLY A 242 -3.31 1.45 9.49
C GLY A 242 -2.02 1.43 8.67
N SER A 243 -1.37 2.58 8.58
CA SER A 243 -0.26 2.79 7.64
C SER A 243 0.98 1.98 7.98
N VAL A 244 1.21 1.65 9.26
CA VAL A 244 2.51 1.10 9.67
C VAL A 244 2.37 0.21 10.88
N THR A 245 3.00 -0.94 10.84
CA THR A 245 3.10 -1.81 12.02
C THR A 245 4.21 -1.34 12.95
N ARG A 246 3.95 -1.42 14.25
CA ARG A 246 4.97 -1.26 15.30
C ARG A 246 5.65 -2.59 15.63
N TYR A 247 5.06 -3.67 15.17
CA TYR A 247 5.38 -5.04 15.55
C TYR A 247 5.83 -5.82 14.33
N GLY A 248 7.05 -6.32 14.34
CA GLY A 248 7.64 -7.05 13.22
C GLY A 248 7.05 -8.44 12.93
N PHE A 249 6.04 -8.89 13.72
CA PHE A 249 5.42 -10.21 13.54
C PHE A 249 4.03 -10.18 12.88
N ALA A 250 3.38 -9.01 12.83
CA ALA A 250 2.00 -8.92 12.36
C ALA A 250 1.81 -9.27 10.88
N GLU A 251 2.87 -9.17 10.10
CA GLU A 251 2.84 -9.41 8.66
C GLU A 251 2.78 -10.89 8.29
N GLY A 252 3.26 -11.78 9.16
CA GLY A 252 3.35 -13.22 8.88
C GLY A 252 2.04 -13.88 8.47
N THR A 253 0.92 -13.39 8.99
CA THR A 253 -0.42 -13.95 8.74
C THR A 253 -0.96 -13.62 7.36
N TYR A 254 -0.48 -12.57 6.70
CA TYR A 254 -0.91 -12.23 5.33
C TYR A 254 -0.53 -13.27 4.27
N ARG A 255 0.37 -14.22 4.59
CA ARG A 255 0.65 -15.39 3.72
C ARG A 255 -0.58 -16.26 3.45
N TYR A 256 -1.59 -16.17 4.30
CA TYR A 256 -2.83 -16.95 4.17
C TYR A 256 -3.90 -16.23 3.32
N ALA A 257 -3.71 -14.95 3.00
CA ALA A 257 -4.58 -14.26 2.05
C ALA A 257 -4.36 -14.79 0.63
N ASP A 258 -5.39 -14.78 -0.21
CA ASP A 258 -5.20 -14.99 -1.63
C ASP A 258 -4.54 -13.75 -2.24
N TYR A 259 -5.02 -12.55 -1.88
CA TYR A 259 -4.41 -11.29 -2.27
C TYR A 259 -4.28 -10.34 -1.07
N LEU A 260 -3.21 -9.53 -1.07
CA LEU A 260 -3.07 -8.40 -0.17
C LEU A 260 -3.12 -7.10 -0.97
N CYS A 261 -4.08 -6.22 -0.62
CA CYS A 261 -4.21 -4.88 -1.19
C CYS A 261 -3.38 -3.87 -0.40
N GLY A 262 -2.68 -2.98 -1.09
CA GLY A 262 -1.89 -1.95 -0.43
C GLY A 262 -1.20 -0.98 -1.38
N SER A 263 -0.42 -0.06 -0.82
CA SER A 263 0.52 0.78 -1.53
C SER A 263 1.78 0.00 -1.91
N ALA A 264 2.66 0.60 -2.70
CA ALA A 264 3.96 0.01 -3.00
C ALA A 264 4.79 -0.21 -1.74
N TRP A 265 4.71 0.72 -0.80
CA TRP A 265 5.40 0.60 0.49
C TRP A 265 4.88 -0.59 1.31
N ASP A 266 3.55 -0.80 1.38
CA ASP A 266 2.95 -1.94 2.09
C ASP A 266 3.42 -3.27 1.50
N ILE A 267 3.49 -3.33 0.17
CA ILE A 267 3.95 -4.52 -0.55
C ILE A 267 5.44 -4.77 -0.25
N ASP A 268 6.29 -3.74 -0.36
CA ASP A 268 7.73 -3.89 -0.10
C ASP A 268 8.03 -4.26 1.36
N ASP A 269 7.32 -3.66 2.31
CA ASP A 269 7.43 -3.97 3.74
C ASP A 269 7.01 -5.42 4.04
N THR A 270 5.91 -5.88 3.43
CA THR A 270 5.46 -7.27 3.56
C THR A 270 6.49 -8.24 2.96
N LEU A 271 7.02 -7.92 1.78
CA LEU A 271 8.09 -8.70 1.14
C LEU A 271 9.38 -8.69 1.97
N ALA A 272 9.76 -7.56 2.57
CA ALA A 272 10.92 -7.47 3.46
C ALA A 272 10.79 -8.38 4.69
N SER A 273 9.56 -8.64 5.12
CA SER A 273 9.25 -9.60 6.19
C SER A 273 9.17 -11.05 5.72
N SER A 274 9.58 -11.33 4.49
CA SER A 274 9.53 -12.66 3.87
C SER A 274 8.11 -13.24 3.81
N VAL A 275 7.11 -12.40 3.56
CA VAL A 275 5.70 -12.78 3.44
C VAL A 275 5.19 -12.52 2.02
N MET A 276 4.56 -13.52 1.43
CA MET A 276 3.92 -13.44 0.12
C MET A 276 2.53 -14.06 0.22
N PRO A 277 1.47 -13.33 -0.15
CA PRO A 277 0.13 -13.89 -0.26
C PRO A 277 0.08 -14.98 -1.34
N ARG A 278 -0.90 -15.88 -1.26
CA ARG A 278 -0.99 -17.08 -2.11
C ARG A 278 -1.01 -16.77 -3.61
N ASN A 279 -1.72 -15.72 -4.02
CA ASN A 279 -1.81 -15.28 -5.42
C ASN A 279 -1.03 -13.98 -5.67
N GLY A 280 -0.54 -13.31 -4.61
CA GLY A 280 0.28 -12.11 -4.70
C GLY A 280 -0.41 -10.86 -4.15
N PHE A 281 -0.04 -9.71 -4.71
CA PHE A 281 -0.47 -8.40 -4.24
C PHE A 281 -1.38 -7.72 -5.25
N LEU A 282 -2.21 -6.80 -4.75
CA LEU A 282 -2.99 -5.88 -5.57
C LEU A 282 -2.58 -4.45 -5.22
N LEU A 283 -1.91 -3.78 -6.14
CA LEU A 283 -1.43 -2.42 -5.95
C LEU A 283 -2.60 -1.44 -6.08
N THR A 284 -3.13 -1.00 -4.95
CA THR A 284 -4.37 -0.22 -4.86
C THR A 284 -4.23 1.11 -4.15
N GLY A 285 -3.17 1.28 -3.36
CA GLY A 285 -3.05 2.33 -2.36
C GLY A 285 -3.73 1.94 -1.04
N ASN A 286 -3.87 2.92 -0.15
CA ASN A 286 -4.26 2.73 1.25
C ASN A 286 -5.71 3.17 1.49
N ALA A 287 -6.64 2.22 1.49
CA ALA A 287 -8.07 2.49 1.59
C ALA A 287 -8.48 3.30 2.83
N TRP A 288 -7.81 3.08 3.97
CA TRP A 288 -8.09 3.83 5.21
C TRP A 288 -7.67 5.31 5.17
N CYS A 289 -6.80 5.71 4.23
CA CYS A 289 -6.37 7.10 4.04
C CYS A 289 -7.24 7.88 3.07
N ASP A 290 -8.15 7.25 2.33
CA ASP A 290 -8.93 7.91 1.29
C ASP A 290 -9.72 9.13 1.79
N GLU A 291 -10.28 9.05 3.00
CA GLU A 291 -11.00 10.18 3.59
C GLU A 291 -10.06 11.35 3.90
N VAL A 292 -8.82 11.07 4.36
CA VAL A 292 -7.83 12.10 4.69
C VAL A 292 -7.35 12.79 3.42
N PHE A 293 -7.07 12.04 2.36
CA PHE A 293 -6.65 12.62 1.08
C PHE A 293 -7.72 13.47 0.39
N ARG A 294 -8.99 13.31 0.76
CA ARG A 294 -10.09 14.15 0.27
C ARG A 294 -10.35 15.40 1.11
N LEU A 295 -9.64 15.57 2.23
CA LEU A 295 -9.81 16.76 3.05
C LEU A 295 -9.35 18.01 2.28
N PRO A 296 -10.10 19.12 2.37
CA PRO A 296 -9.69 20.36 1.74
C PRO A 296 -8.43 20.93 2.44
N ALA A 297 -7.59 21.57 1.65
CA ALA A 297 -6.51 22.37 2.21
C ALA A 297 -7.06 23.43 3.17
N ARG A 298 -6.40 23.61 4.31
CA ARG A 298 -6.81 24.56 5.35
C ARG A 298 -5.61 25.33 5.86
N THR A 299 -5.78 26.64 6.05
CA THR A 299 -4.83 27.47 6.76
C THR A 299 -5.03 27.32 8.27
N PRO A 300 -4.02 26.93 9.04
CA PRO A 300 -4.11 26.80 10.48
C PRO A 300 -4.44 28.13 11.18
N ALA A 301 -5.19 28.07 12.29
CA ALA A 301 -5.52 29.20 13.14
C ALA A 301 -4.44 29.37 14.24
N GLU A 302 -3.33 29.99 13.92
CA GLU A 302 -2.13 30.04 14.80
C GLU A 302 -2.38 30.67 16.18
N ASN A 303 -3.26 31.69 16.29
CA ASN A 303 -3.52 32.37 17.56
C ASN A 303 -4.46 31.60 18.51
N ALA A 304 -5.32 30.75 17.98
CA ALA A 304 -6.24 29.93 18.75
C ALA A 304 -6.44 28.57 18.03
N PRO A 305 -5.38 27.74 17.95
CA PRO A 305 -5.40 26.52 17.19
C PRO A 305 -6.38 25.50 17.77
N THR A 306 -6.97 24.69 16.91
CA THR A 306 -7.64 23.47 17.33
C THR A 306 -6.58 22.38 17.54
N ILE A 307 -6.49 21.85 18.75
CA ILE A 307 -5.49 20.85 19.11
C ILE A 307 -6.18 19.49 19.26
N LEU A 308 -5.73 18.53 18.48
CA LEU A 308 -6.20 17.14 18.56
C LEU A 308 -5.26 16.32 19.44
N PHE A 309 -5.76 15.86 20.58
CA PHE A 309 -5.08 14.89 21.42
C PHE A 309 -5.57 13.47 21.08
N ALA A 310 -4.69 12.65 20.50
CA ALA A 310 -5.03 11.33 20.00
C ALA A 310 -4.08 10.23 20.52
N PRO A 311 -4.22 9.82 21.80
CA PRO A 311 -3.34 8.84 22.42
C PRO A 311 -3.67 7.41 22.03
N THR A 312 -2.63 6.54 21.95
CA THR A 312 -2.78 5.09 21.79
C THR A 312 -3.19 4.40 23.09
N TYR A 313 -3.62 3.14 22.99
CA TYR A 313 -4.14 2.36 24.12
C TYR A 313 -3.08 1.60 24.91
N ASN A 314 -1.87 1.38 24.38
CA ASN A 314 -0.83 0.63 25.07
C ASN A 314 -0.23 1.51 26.19
N PRO A 315 -0.40 1.16 27.49
CA PRO A 315 0.06 2.00 28.59
C PRO A 315 1.58 2.30 28.58
N GLU A 316 2.38 1.38 28.05
CA GLU A 316 3.84 1.54 28.00
C GLU A 316 4.29 2.72 27.10
N ILE A 317 3.47 3.08 26.10
CA ILE A 317 3.81 4.08 25.11
C ILE A 317 2.77 5.19 24.96
N SER A 318 1.69 5.11 25.75
CA SER A 318 0.53 6.00 25.61
C SER A 318 0.74 7.35 26.28
N ALA A 319 0.52 8.40 25.53
CA ALA A 319 0.41 9.76 26.08
C ALA A 319 -0.79 9.91 27.04
N ALA A 320 -1.82 9.07 26.93
CA ALA A 320 -2.96 9.09 27.86
C ALA A 320 -2.53 8.85 29.31
N VAL A 321 -1.60 7.91 29.54
CA VAL A 321 -1.12 7.55 30.88
C VAL A 321 -0.36 8.72 31.52
N HIS A 322 0.39 9.48 30.73
CA HIS A 322 1.28 10.52 31.26
C HIS A 322 0.68 11.91 31.21
N LEU A 323 -0.21 12.19 30.32
CA LEU A 323 -0.79 13.52 30.07
C LEU A 323 -2.30 13.56 30.26
N GLY A 324 -2.99 12.42 30.22
CA GLY A 324 -4.44 12.37 30.07
C GLY A 324 -5.23 13.17 31.10
N GLU A 325 -4.78 13.19 32.36
CA GLU A 325 -5.44 13.97 33.41
C GLU A 325 -5.25 15.48 33.27
N ARG A 326 -4.11 15.93 32.70
CA ARG A 326 -3.73 17.35 32.73
C ARG A 326 -3.55 17.96 31.33
N VAL A 327 -3.75 17.20 30.25
CA VAL A 327 -3.52 17.69 28.88
C VAL A 327 -4.30 18.95 28.56
N VAL A 328 -5.57 19.03 28.97
CA VAL A 328 -6.41 20.22 28.78
C VAL A 328 -5.81 21.42 29.52
N ALA A 329 -5.39 21.24 30.78
CA ALA A 329 -4.79 22.32 31.57
C ALA A 329 -3.44 22.79 31.00
N LEU A 330 -2.62 21.88 30.46
CA LEU A 330 -1.35 22.22 29.81
C LEU A 330 -1.57 23.03 28.54
N ILE A 331 -2.50 22.61 27.68
CA ILE A 331 -2.85 23.34 26.46
C ILE A 331 -3.37 24.75 26.80
N ARG A 332 -4.23 24.89 27.81
CA ARG A 332 -4.80 26.17 28.25
C ARG A 332 -3.77 27.15 28.78
N LYS A 333 -2.61 26.71 29.29
CA LYS A 333 -1.51 27.61 29.70
C LYS A 333 -0.91 28.37 28.51
N VAL A 334 -0.86 27.76 27.33
CA VAL A 334 -0.31 28.35 26.12
C VAL A 334 -1.40 29.01 25.27
N TYR A 335 -2.50 28.30 25.09
CA TYR A 335 -3.63 28.68 24.23
C TYR A 335 -4.96 28.68 25.02
N PRO A 336 -5.27 29.74 25.78
CA PRO A 336 -6.47 29.78 26.62
C PRO A 336 -7.79 29.61 25.84
N ALA A 337 -7.84 30.08 24.59
CA ALA A 337 -9.05 30.09 23.74
C ALA A 337 -9.09 28.95 22.72
N SER A 338 -8.14 28.01 22.74
CA SER A 338 -8.09 26.91 21.77
C SER A 338 -9.21 25.91 21.95
N ARG A 339 -9.71 25.41 20.84
CA ARG A 339 -10.51 24.17 20.85
C ARG A 339 -9.59 22.97 21.07
N ILE A 340 -10.05 22.03 21.87
CA ILE A 340 -9.35 20.78 22.15
C ILE A 340 -10.25 19.61 21.78
N ILE A 341 -9.79 18.79 20.85
CA ILE A 341 -10.45 17.55 20.49
C ILE A 341 -9.68 16.42 21.16
N ILE A 342 -10.35 15.66 22.00
CA ILE A 342 -9.80 14.44 22.60
C ILE A 342 -10.41 13.26 21.84
N LYS A 343 -9.58 12.54 21.09
CA LYS A 343 -9.99 11.33 20.36
C LYS A 343 -9.08 10.17 20.75
N PRO A 344 -9.41 9.47 21.84
CA PRO A 344 -8.64 8.32 22.29
C PRO A 344 -8.76 7.17 21.30
N HIS A 345 -7.77 6.28 21.29
CA HIS A 345 -7.84 5.04 20.53
C HIS A 345 -9.13 4.28 20.89
N PRO A 346 -9.82 3.64 19.93
CA PRO A 346 -11.07 2.89 20.22
C PRO A 346 -10.96 1.88 21.37
N ALA A 347 -9.79 1.26 21.55
CA ALA A 347 -9.56 0.37 22.68
C ALA A 347 -9.56 1.05 24.06
N ILE A 348 -9.28 2.35 24.15
CA ILE A 348 -9.46 3.12 25.40
C ILE A 348 -10.95 3.35 25.67
N VAL A 349 -11.72 3.66 24.62
CA VAL A 349 -13.17 3.83 24.71
C VAL A 349 -13.83 2.53 25.15
N GLN A 350 -13.40 1.42 24.57
CA GLN A 350 -13.85 0.06 24.86
C GLN A 350 -12.92 -0.65 25.85
N HIS A 351 -12.56 0.04 26.94
CA HIS A 351 -11.55 -0.40 27.93
C HIS A 351 -11.84 -1.75 28.58
N GLU A 352 -13.05 -2.27 28.49
CA GLU A 352 -13.40 -3.62 28.95
C GLU A 352 -12.87 -4.74 28.04
N HIS A 353 -12.35 -4.40 26.85
CA HIS A 353 -11.86 -5.40 25.90
C HIS A 353 -10.67 -6.18 26.46
N ALA A 354 -10.58 -7.48 26.11
CA ALA A 354 -9.63 -8.42 26.71
C ALA A 354 -8.15 -8.03 26.52
N PHE A 355 -7.82 -7.35 25.42
CA PHE A 355 -6.44 -6.95 25.14
C PHE A 355 -6.00 -5.64 25.81
N VAL A 356 -6.89 -4.95 26.54
CA VAL A 356 -6.55 -3.73 27.27
C VAL A 356 -6.02 -4.10 28.65
N SER A 357 -4.78 -3.73 28.95
CA SER A 357 -4.08 -4.14 30.16
C SER A 357 -4.39 -3.26 31.39
N ASP A 358 -4.76 -2.00 31.20
CA ASP A 358 -4.96 -1.04 32.29
C ASP A 358 -6.38 -0.43 32.27
N LYS A 359 -7.35 -1.31 32.49
CA LYS A 359 -8.78 -0.99 32.36
C LYS A 359 -9.24 0.11 33.32
N ASP A 360 -8.78 0.09 34.57
CA ASP A 360 -9.20 1.04 35.59
C ASP A 360 -8.74 2.46 35.27
N LEU A 361 -7.47 2.61 34.85
CA LEU A 361 -6.92 3.89 34.40
C LEU A 361 -7.72 4.47 33.24
N PHE A 362 -7.93 3.68 32.20
CA PHE A 362 -8.64 4.17 31.02
C PHE A 362 -10.12 4.47 31.29
N ARG A 363 -10.77 3.70 32.16
CA ARG A 363 -12.12 4.01 32.62
C ARG A 363 -12.18 5.37 33.34
N ASP A 364 -11.21 5.65 34.23
CA ASP A 364 -11.19 6.89 34.99
C ASP A 364 -10.82 8.09 34.10
N LEU A 365 -9.91 7.94 33.15
CA LEU A 365 -9.63 8.95 32.13
C LEU A 365 -10.86 9.25 31.26
N MET A 366 -11.60 8.23 30.83
CA MET A 366 -12.83 8.42 30.05
C MET A 366 -13.90 9.17 30.84
N LYS A 367 -14.05 8.92 32.16
CA LYS A 367 -14.94 9.70 33.01
C LYS A 367 -14.52 11.17 33.09
N LEU A 368 -13.23 11.42 33.29
CA LEU A 368 -12.67 12.77 33.34
C LEU A 368 -12.89 13.53 32.04
N TRP A 369 -12.57 12.94 30.90
CA TRP A 369 -12.72 13.57 29.59
C TRP A 369 -14.18 13.85 29.22
N ARG A 370 -15.12 12.95 29.59
CA ARG A 370 -16.56 13.20 29.47
C ARG A 370 -17.00 14.40 30.30
N GLU A 371 -16.52 14.51 31.53
CA GLU A 371 -16.85 15.65 32.41
C GLU A 371 -16.23 16.95 31.86
N GLN A 372 -15.00 16.93 31.39
CA GLN A 372 -14.36 18.09 30.75
C GLN A 372 -15.12 18.55 29.51
N SER A 373 -15.51 17.62 28.63
CA SER A 373 -16.31 17.93 27.44
C SER A 373 -17.69 18.48 27.77
N ARG A 374 -18.28 18.06 28.90
CA ARG A 374 -19.58 18.57 29.36
C ARG A 374 -19.52 19.97 29.96
N THR A 375 -18.40 20.29 30.61
CA THR A 375 -18.24 21.55 31.39
C THR A 375 -17.50 22.65 30.65
N ASP A 376 -16.64 22.31 29.68
CA ASP A 376 -15.91 23.25 28.83
C ASP A 376 -16.37 23.12 27.37
N PRO A 377 -17.09 24.15 26.82
CA PRO A 377 -17.58 24.10 25.42
C PRO A 377 -16.47 24.10 24.37
N LEU A 378 -15.23 24.37 24.74
CA LEU A 378 -14.07 24.30 23.85
C LEU A 378 -13.35 22.93 23.92
N VAL A 379 -13.85 21.99 24.72
CA VAL A 379 -13.37 20.61 24.78
C VAL A 379 -14.40 19.68 24.16
N THR A 380 -14.00 18.92 23.17
CA THR A 380 -14.83 17.92 22.51
C THR A 380 -14.22 16.54 22.72
N LEU A 381 -14.94 15.61 23.29
CA LEU A 381 -14.57 14.21 23.37
C LEU A 381 -15.23 13.44 22.21
N VAL A 382 -14.43 12.75 21.41
CA VAL A 382 -14.91 11.83 20.36
C VAL A 382 -14.74 10.41 20.89
N ASP A 383 -15.79 9.88 21.53
CA ASP A 383 -15.80 8.55 22.16
C ASP A 383 -16.65 7.52 21.41
N ASP A 384 -17.05 7.82 20.19
CA ASP A 384 -17.62 6.83 19.28
C ASP A 384 -16.47 6.05 18.61
N PRO A 385 -16.38 4.72 18.81
CA PRO A 385 -15.33 3.89 18.24
C PRO A 385 -15.39 3.77 16.71
N GLU A 386 -16.53 4.07 16.09
CA GLU A 386 -16.71 4.09 14.63
C GLU A 386 -16.46 5.47 14.02
N ALA A 387 -16.35 6.53 14.83
CA ALA A 387 -16.16 7.89 14.33
C ALA A 387 -14.85 8.00 13.53
N SER A 388 -14.96 8.51 12.29
CA SER A 388 -13.79 8.72 11.44
C SER A 388 -12.82 9.72 12.04
N ILE A 389 -11.53 9.38 12.02
CA ILE A 389 -10.46 10.29 12.42
C ILE A 389 -10.34 11.47 11.45
N ALA A 390 -10.74 11.31 10.18
CA ALA A 390 -10.67 12.37 9.18
C ALA A 390 -11.50 13.59 9.56
N ALA A 391 -12.65 13.41 10.23
CA ALA A 391 -13.44 14.53 10.75
C ALA A 391 -12.65 15.35 11.80
N SER A 392 -11.94 14.69 12.71
CA SER A 392 -11.07 15.37 13.69
C SER A 392 -9.86 16.03 13.00
N PHE A 393 -9.30 15.39 11.99
CA PHE A 393 -8.19 15.95 11.20
C PHE A 393 -8.60 17.19 10.39
N ALA A 394 -9.83 17.22 9.89
CA ALA A 394 -10.35 18.40 9.18
C ALA A 394 -10.33 19.66 10.06
N GLU A 395 -10.56 19.52 11.36
CA GLU A 395 -10.62 20.62 12.30
C GLU A 395 -9.28 20.93 12.98
N ALA A 396 -8.42 19.92 13.16
CA ALA A 396 -7.17 20.07 13.93
C ALA A 396 -6.12 20.91 13.21
N ASP A 397 -5.50 21.84 13.91
CA ASP A 397 -4.35 22.62 13.46
C ASP A 397 -3.03 22.03 13.97
N ILE A 398 -3.06 21.35 15.12
CA ILE A 398 -1.93 20.68 15.75
C ILE A 398 -2.37 19.28 16.18
N LEU A 399 -1.56 18.26 15.88
CA LEU A 399 -1.71 16.94 16.44
C LEU A 399 -0.79 16.76 17.65
N LEU A 400 -1.35 16.32 18.78
CA LEU A 400 -0.65 15.84 19.95
C LEU A 400 -0.89 14.33 20.09
N ALA A 401 0.13 13.54 19.87
CA ALA A 401 0.03 12.08 19.82
C ALA A 401 1.27 11.40 20.42
N ASP A 402 1.30 10.09 20.32
CA ASP A 402 2.39 9.23 20.77
C ASP A 402 2.93 8.34 19.63
N ARG A 403 2.96 7.03 19.82
CA ARG A 403 3.38 6.04 18.82
C ARG A 403 2.18 5.42 18.07
N SER A 404 1.19 6.21 17.75
CA SER A 404 0.01 5.80 16.99
C SER A 404 0.27 5.85 15.48
N SER A 405 -0.31 4.92 14.71
CA SER A 405 -0.21 4.94 13.24
C SER A 405 -0.87 6.16 12.60
N LEU A 406 -1.82 6.81 13.29
CA LEU A 406 -2.50 8.00 12.79
C LEU A 406 -1.58 9.21 12.54
N ILE A 407 -0.38 9.23 13.14
CA ILE A 407 0.61 10.29 12.88
C ILE A 407 1.02 10.33 11.40
N PHE A 408 1.09 9.18 10.75
CA PHE A 408 1.43 9.04 9.34
C PHE A 408 0.29 9.50 8.41
N GLU A 409 -0.94 9.43 8.87
CA GLU A 409 -2.07 9.97 8.15
C GLU A 409 -2.12 11.48 8.29
N PHE A 410 -1.91 12.00 9.52
CA PHE A 410 -1.92 13.44 9.78
C PHE A 410 -0.76 14.19 9.10
N MET A 411 0.44 13.58 8.98
CA MET A 411 1.58 14.21 8.31
C MET A 411 1.29 14.60 6.86
N THR A 412 0.30 13.96 6.22
CA THR A 412 -0.11 14.29 4.84
C THR A 412 -0.80 15.65 4.71
N LEU A 413 -1.14 16.27 5.84
CA LEU A 413 -1.86 17.55 5.90
C LEU A 413 -0.93 18.77 6.05
N ASP A 414 0.38 18.58 6.12
CA ASP A 414 1.40 19.64 6.33
C ASP A 414 1.06 20.52 7.53
N ARG A 415 0.90 19.90 8.70
CA ARG A 415 0.57 20.57 9.97
C ARG A 415 1.47 20.08 11.10
N PRO A 416 1.67 20.90 12.18
CA PRO A 416 2.48 20.52 13.32
C PRO A 416 2.05 19.22 13.99
N ILE A 417 3.02 18.35 14.26
CA ILE A 417 2.85 17.10 15.02
C ILE A 417 3.75 17.15 16.25
N LEU A 418 3.15 17.03 17.43
CA LEU A 418 3.87 16.96 18.71
C LEU A 418 3.80 15.51 19.21
N LEU A 419 4.96 14.90 19.40
CA LEU A 419 5.09 13.48 19.65
C LEU A 419 5.58 13.20 21.07
N PHE A 420 4.72 12.64 21.90
CA PHE A 420 5.15 12.16 23.19
C PHE A 420 6.15 11.00 23.03
N SER A 421 7.34 11.14 23.61
CA SER A 421 8.45 10.20 23.51
C SER A 421 9.19 10.15 24.84
N ARG A 422 8.78 9.26 25.71
CA ARG A 422 9.50 8.99 26.95
C ARG A 422 10.21 7.65 26.84
N GLU A 423 11.45 7.56 27.33
CA GLU A 423 12.11 6.25 27.45
C GLU A 423 11.22 5.30 28.26
N GLN A 424 10.78 4.24 27.60
CA GLN A 424 9.85 3.28 28.16
C GLN A 424 10.39 1.87 27.95
N ARG A 425 10.14 1.01 28.91
CA ARG A 425 10.39 -0.44 28.76
C ARG A 425 9.30 -1.03 27.90
N ILE A 426 9.46 -0.91 26.57
CA ILE A 426 8.58 -1.60 25.62
C ILE A 426 8.90 -3.09 25.71
N ALA A 427 7.87 -3.92 25.76
CA ALA A 427 8.04 -5.37 25.78
C ALA A 427 8.93 -5.80 24.60
N ARG A 428 10.09 -6.38 24.89
CA ARG A 428 11.17 -6.63 23.92
C ARG A 428 10.72 -7.47 22.70
N TRP A 429 9.76 -8.34 22.90
CA TRP A 429 9.24 -9.22 21.86
C TRP A 429 8.31 -8.50 20.85
N ALA A 430 7.75 -7.36 21.24
CA ALA A 430 6.80 -6.58 20.43
C ALA A 430 7.44 -5.35 19.76
N TYR A 431 8.69 -5.03 20.11
CA TYR A 431 9.36 -3.81 19.64
C TYR A 431 10.29 -4.09 18.46
N ASN A 432 9.97 -3.49 17.32
CA ASN A 432 10.89 -3.38 16.20
C ASN A 432 11.38 -1.93 16.11
N PRO A 433 12.64 -1.61 16.45
CA PRO A 433 13.17 -0.25 16.43
C PRO A 433 13.21 0.34 15.01
N GLU A 434 13.29 -0.48 13.97
CA GLU A 434 13.35 -0.06 12.58
C GLU A 434 11.96 0.19 11.98
N ALA A 435 10.90 -0.30 12.65
CA ALA A 435 9.55 -0.06 12.18
C ALA A 435 9.25 1.46 12.15
N PRO A 436 8.63 1.98 11.09
CA PRO A 436 8.38 3.42 10.96
C PRO A 436 7.70 4.05 12.17
N GLY A 437 6.77 3.37 12.82
CA GLY A 437 6.14 3.85 14.06
C GLY A 437 7.12 4.13 15.21
N ASN A 438 8.31 3.55 15.16
CA ASN A 438 9.39 3.76 16.13
C ASN A 438 10.55 4.60 15.56
N ALA A 439 10.90 4.40 14.29
CA ALA A 439 12.07 5.03 13.66
C ALA A 439 11.77 6.41 13.07
N TRP A 440 10.58 6.64 12.52
CA TRP A 440 10.25 7.89 11.82
C TRP A 440 9.63 8.93 12.77
N ARG A 441 10.36 9.26 13.83
CA ARG A 441 9.94 10.29 14.78
C ARG A 441 10.25 11.72 14.29
N ASP A 442 11.08 11.82 13.29
CA ASP A 442 11.49 13.04 12.59
C ASP A 442 10.37 13.74 11.78
N ILE A 443 9.19 13.08 11.66
CA ILE A 443 7.98 13.70 11.10
C ILE A 443 7.29 14.70 12.04
N GLY A 444 7.73 14.80 13.29
CA GLY A 444 7.18 15.70 14.30
C GLY A 444 8.22 16.17 15.30
N LEU A 445 7.78 16.92 16.28
CA LEU A 445 8.61 17.45 17.34
C LEU A 445 8.41 16.61 18.60
N GLU A 446 9.47 15.99 19.11
CA GLU A 446 9.40 15.10 20.26
C GLU A 446 9.52 15.85 21.59
N PHE A 447 8.78 15.38 22.60
CA PHE A 447 8.85 15.83 23.98
C PHE A 447 8.67 14.67 24.97
N ALA A 448 9.26 14.78 26.15
CA ALA A 448 9.21 13.77 27.20
C ALA A 448 8.53 14.25 28.50
N ASP A 449 8.38 15.55 28.69
CA ASP A 449 7.82 16.16 29.90
C ASP A 449 6.95 17.38 29.59
N ASP A 450 6.35 17.96 30.63
CA ASP A 450 5.43 19.08 30.54
C ASP A 450 6.11 20.39 30.08
N GLU A 451 7.36 20.63 30.49
CA GLU A 451 8.09 21.84 30.14
C GLU A 451 8.40 21.89 28.65
N GLN A 452 8.89 20.76 28.12
CA GLN A 452 9.12 20.59 26.68
C GLN A 452 7.81 20.71 25.89
N LEU A 453 6.70 20.10 26.37
CA LEU A 453 5.41 20.25 25.72
C LEU A 453 4.94 21.69 25.65
N LEU A 454 5.09 22.47 26.74
CA LEU A 454 4.69 23.87 26.77
C LEU A 454 5.51 24.70 25.79
N ASP A 455 6.84 24.49 25.72
CA ASP A 455 7.72 25.14 24.75
C ASP A 455 7.32 24.79 23.31
N LEU A 456 7.10 23.51 23.02
CA LEU A 456 6.69 23.06 21.69
C LEU A 456 5.30 23.59 21.29
N LEU A 457 4.35 23.66 22.20
CA LEU A 457 3.05 24.28 21.92
C LEU A 457 3.20 25.74 21.56
N ALA A 458 3.98 26.49 22.33
CA ALA A 458 4.20 27.92 22.08
C ALA A 458 4.87 28.20 20.72
N ASN A 459 5.68 27.29 20.23
CA ASN A 459 6.47 27.41 19.00
C ASN A 459 6.03 26.47 17.87
N ALA A 460 4.88 25.80 17.97
CA ALA A 460 4.50 24.69 17.10
C ALA A 460 4.55 25.07 15.61
N PHE A 461 3.97 26.19 15.21
CA PHE A 461 3.91 26.60 13.80
C PHE A 461 5.27 27.06 13.28
N THR A 462 6.05 27.78 14.08
CA THR A 462 7.39 28.21 13.69
C THR A 462 8.32 27.02 13.51
N ARG A 463 8.28 26.07 14.45
CA ARG A 463 9.14 24.89 14.43
C ARG A 463 8.66 23.80 13.47
N HIS A 464 7.40 23.85 13.01
CA HIS A 464 6.91 22.91 12.00
C HIS A 464 7.77 22.92 10.71
N ALA A 465 8.35 24.06 10.36
CA ALA A 465 9.28 24.15 9.23
C ALA A 465 10.48 23.16 9.34
N GLU A 466 10.86 22.76 10.57
CA GLU A 466 11.94 21.79 10.80
C GLU A 466 11.59 20.38 10.31
N SER A 467 10.31 20.01 10.27
CA SER A 467 9.82 18.67 9.91
C SER A 467 9.06 18.59 8.57
N ARG A 468 8.76 19.73 7.95
CA ARG A 468 7.92 19.81 6.73
C ARG A 468 8.46 18.96 5.58
N ASP A 469 9.72 19.14 5.22
CA ASP A 469 10.33 18.39 4.11
C ASP A 469 10.38 16.89 4.43
N THR A 470 10.62 16.54 5.68
CA THR A 470 10.59 15.15 6.14
C THR A 470 9.19 14.57 6.05
N GLN A 471 8.16 15.32 6.46
CA GLN A 471 6.76 14.90 6.33
C GLN A 471 6.40 14.61 4.87
N GLU A 472 6.75 15.50 3.93
CA GLU A 472 6.47 15.29 2.50
C GLU A 472 7.24 14.10 1.95
N ASN A 473 8.52 13.95 2.28
CA ASN A 473 9.34 12.81 1.85
C ASN A 473 8.77 11.48 2.38
N ARG A 474 8.36 11.41 3.66
CA ARG A 474 7.75 10.22 4.25
C ARG A 474 6.35 9.95 3.69
N THR A 475 5.59 11.01 3.40
CA THR A 475 4.29 10.91 2.72
C THR A 475 4.47 10.31 1.33
N GLN A 476 5.44 10.80 0.56
CA GLN A 476 5.74 10.23 -0.75
C GLN A 476 6.21 8.77 -0.64
N GLN A 477 7.01 8.43 0.34
CA GLN A 477 7.50 7.08 0.57
C GLN A 477 6.37 6.09 0.92
N LEU A 478 5.45 6.48 1.83
CA LEU A 478 4.35 5.59 2.28
C LEU A 478 3.23 5.44 1.26
N TYR A 479 2.84 6.55 0.63
CA TYR A 479 1.62 6.60 -0.15
C TYR A 479 1.87 6.73 -1.66
N GLY A 480 3.09 7.12 -2.06
CA GLY A 480 3.48 7.29 -3.45
C GLY A 480 2.47 8.18 -4.19
N ARG A 481 2.00 7.70 -5.33
CA ARG A 481 1.00 8.38 -6.18
C ARG A 481 -0.45 8.17 -5.76
N PHE A 482 -0.73 7.30 -4.79
CA PHE A 482 -2.10 6.96 -4.37
C PHE A 482 -2.63 7.91 -3.29
N ARG A 483 -2.51 9.22 -3.53
CA ARG A 483 -2.99 10.29 -2.64
C ARG A 483 -4.25 10.99 -3.17
N ASP A 484 -4.99 10.34 -4.03
CA ASP A 484 -6.19 10.89 -4.69
C ASP A 484 -7.51 10.53 -3.99
N GLY A 485 -7.44 9.79 -2.86
CA GLY A 485 -8.60 9.38 -2.09
C GLY A 485 -9.49 8.35 -2.80
N ARG A 486 -8.91 7.51 -3.67
CA ARG A 486 -9.63 6.52 -4.49
C ARG A 486 -9.10 5.10 -4.35
N SER A 487 -8.40 4.81 -3.28
CA SER A 487 -7.84 3.47 -3.05
C SER A 487 -8.94 2.42 -2.88
N VAL A 488 -10.03 2.76 -2.21
CA VAL A 488 -11.20 1.86 -2.07
C VAL A 488 -11.76 1.44 -3.43
N GLN A 489 -11.89 2.36 -4.37
CA GLN A 489 -12.39 2.04 -5.72
C GLN A 489 -11.42 1.11 -6.47
N ARG A 490 -10.11 1.28 -6.27
CA ARG A 490 -9.10 0.36 -6.84
C ARG A 490 -9.18 -1.02 -6.21
N VAL A 491 -9.37 -1.10 -4.88
CA VAL A 491 -9.61 -2.37 -4.18
C VAL A 491 -10.85 -3.05 -4.74
N ALA A 492 -11.96 -2.32 -4.87
CA ALA A 492 -13.21 -2.87 -5.40
C ALA A 492 -13.05 -3.36 -6.85
N ALA A 493 -12.39 -2.57 -7.71
CA ALA A 493 -12.10 -2.97 -9.08
C ALA A 493 -11.23 -4.24 -9.14
N ALA A 494 -10.18 -4.30 -8.31
CA ALA A 494 -9.29 -5.45 -8.23
C ALA A 494 -10.03 -6.71 -7.74
N ILE A 495 -10.88 -6.58 -6.71
CA ILE A 495 -11.73 -7.69 -6.23
C ILE A 495 -12.70 -8.16 -7.33
N ALA A 496 -13.34 -7.25 -8.04
CA ALA A 496 -14.26 -7.60 -9.12
C ALA A 496 -13.57 -8.34 -10.28
N GLU A 497 -12.28 -8.12 -10.48
CA GLU A 497 -11.47 -8.78 -11.50
C GLU A 497 -10.75 -10.04 -10.98
N ALA A 498 -10.51 -10.16 -9.68
CA ALA A 498 -9.71 -11.23 -9.08
C ALA A 498 -10.18 -12.65 -9.44
N PRO A 499 -11.49 -12.97 -9.45
CA PRO A 499 -11.96 -14.29 -9.89
C PRO A 499 -11.62 -14.60 -11.36
N ARG A 500 -11.64 -13.58 -12.22
CA ARG A 500 -11.25 -13.72 -13.64
C ARG A 500 -9.75 -13.95 -13.78
N LEU A 501 -8.94 -13.25 -12.95
CA LEU A 501 -7.51 -13.45 -12.89
C LEU A 501 -7.17 -14.87 -12.46
N GLN A 502 -7.88 -15.41 -11.47
CA GLN A 502 -7.69 -16.79 -10.99
C GLN A 502 -8.01 -17.80 -12.08
N ILE A 503 -9.13 -17.66 -12.79
CA ILE A 503 -9.50 -18.54 -13.91
C ILE A 503 -8.43 -18.52 -15.00
N VAL A 504 -7.91 -17.36 -15.36
CA VAL A 504 -6.84 -17.22 -16.36
C VAL A 504 -5.55 -17.87 -15.88
N LEU A 505 -5.19 -17.72 -14.61
CA LEU A 505 -4.01 -18.34 -14.03
C LEU A 505 -4.12 -19.85 -13.98
N ASP A 506 -5.28 -20.39 -13.59
CA ASP A 506 -5.54 -21.82 -13.50
C ASP A 506 -5.56 -22.49 -14.91
N ALA A 507 -6.18 -21.84 -15.89
CA ALA A 507 -6.17 -22.31 -17.27
C ALA A 507 -4.76 -22.37 -17.86
N ARG A 508 -3.91 -21.35 -17.56
CA ARG A 508 -2.50 -21.33 -17.98
C ARG A 508 -1.68 -22.39 -17.24
N ALA A 509 -1.87 -22.54 -15.93
CA ALA A 509 -1.20 -23.55 -15.13
C ALA A 509 -1.54 -24.98 -15.59
N ALA A 510 -2.79 -25.23 -15.98
CA ALA A 510 -3.23 -26.50 -16.55
C ALA A 510 -2.60 -26.77 -17.93
N ALA A 511 -2.47 -25.71 -18.77
CA ALA A 511 -1.80 -25.82 -20.08
C ALA A 511 -0.28 -26.08 -19.97
N ASP A 512 0.34 -25.61 -18.90
CA ASP A 512 1.80 -25.73 -18.64
C ASP A 512 2.17 -26.96 -17.81
N GLY A 513 1.26 -27.91 -17.54
CA GLY A 513 1.54 -29.18 -16.85
C GLY A 513 1.55 -29.13 -15.32
N GLY A 514 0.87 -28.18 -14.71
CA GLY A 514 0.42 -28.32 -13.32
C GLY A 514 1.44 -28.08 -12.22
N GLN A 515 2.45 -27.27 -12.41
CA GLN A 515 3.26 -26.77 -11.29
C GLN A 515 2.58 -25.54 -10.67
N ARG A 516 1.98 -25.72 -9.49
CA ARG A 516 1.66 -24.63 -8.59
C ARG A 516 2.96 -24.05 -8.01
N LEU A 517 3.03 -22.74 -7.95
CA LEU A 517 4.08 -22.02 -7.22
C LEU A 517 4.00 -22.36 -5.73
#